data_ef5b6efe152d20a7ec3e2e6f5a5f7043
#
_entry.id   ef5b6efe152d20a7ec3e2e6f5a5f7043
#
_cell.length_a   1.000
_cell.length_b   1.000
_cell.length_c   1.000
_cell.angle_alpha   90.00
_cell.angle_beta   90.00
_cell.angle_gamma   90.00
#
_symmetry.space_group_name_H-M   'P 1'
#
loop_
_entity.id
_entity.type
_entity.pdbx_description
1 polymer ?
#
loop_
_entity_poly.entity_id
_entity_poly.type
_entity_poly.pdbx_seq_one_letter_code
_entity_poly.pdbx_strand_id
1 'polypeptide(L)'
;MKFAWAILLTLCAAACSARQPDQISVNLTADGQTRVVVTTARTVGDFLKQTDITLGELDRVRPGETSSLQDGVAVVVTRVVQETQTITETIPFGTQTLPDASIPPGAPIPIQAGRNGERILTFRLTYEDGVETRREQLSEEIVAKPVDEILRVGIRDVFSTTPFTGTIAFISNNNAFAMRDTSGSRRAVTTEGDLDGLVFDLSPDGRWLIYTRAVTEALNELWIADTALATPEARSLNVAGALWAAWSPDGASIAYSTAEPSAGPARWRARNDLYTLSMVNGRPGRARRILDENNNATYAWWGANYAWSPDGEAIAFANTDGVGVIDLSAPITGPLQLASYAAFNTRSTWAWAPTPSWSPDGQFIAFTTHGKSQTGRSDEDSERFDVYVASRDGAVQVRLFNPAGMWSEPRWSISADNPILALAQPEQPFESSQSRYALFLIDRDGSNRRRVFPSGDGLGLLGRPDLDWSPDGAQLVITYQTRPSVDGVYQGDLYLIDAATGGVQQLTTDGAIRSPRWSR
;
A
#
# COMPACT_ATOMS: atom_id res chain seq x y z
N MET A 1 -59.94 -101.48 37.25
CA MET A 1 -60.38 -101.14 38.62
C MET A 1 -59.30 -100.19 39.23
N LYS A 2 -59.79 -99.17 39.83
CA LYS A 2 -59.15 -98.26 40.78
C LYS A 2 -58.40 -97.04 40.20
N PHE A 3 -59.04 -95.94 40.46
CA PHE A 3 -58.69 -94.52 40.39
C PHE A 3 -57.48 -94.17 41.27
N ALA A 4 -56.72 -93.19 40.82
CA ALA A 4 -56.03 -92.27 41.72
C ALA A 4 -55.84 -90.92 41.05
N TRP A 5 -56.29 -89.91 41.69
CA TRP A 5 -56.17 -88.46 41.37
C TRP A 5 -54.76 -87.98 41.60
N ALA A 6 -54.27 -87.09 40.73
CA ALA A 6 -53.07 -86.30 40.98
C ALA A 6 -53.36 -84.80 40.78
N ILE A 7 -53.02 -84.04 41.78
CA ILE A 7 -53.18 -82.59 41.93
C ILE A 7 -52.20 -81.85 41.08
N LEU A 8 -52.73 -80.87 40.32
CA LEU A 8 -51.96 -79.97 39.47
C LEU A 8 -51.47 -78.77 40.28
N LEU A 9 -50.12 -78.60 40.48
CA LEU A 9 -49.48 -77.39 41.02
C LEU A 9 -49.01 -76.52 39.88
N THR A 10 -49.62 -75.33 39.69
CA THR A 10 -49.20 -74.34 38.73
C THR A 10 -48.07 -73.46 39.33
N LEU A 11 -46.87 -73.59 38.83
CA LEU A 11 -45.76 -72.66 39.10
C LEU A 11 -45.81 -71.48 38.10
N CYS A 12 -46.11 -70.26 38.53
CA CYS A 12 -45.89 -69.04 37.78
C CYS A 12 -44.38 -68.71 37.73
N ALA A 13 -43.76 -69.00 36.62
CA ALA A 13 -42.44 -68.45 36.32
C ALA A 13 -42.58 -67.02 35.79
N ALA A 14 -42.22 -66.04 36.59
CA ALA A 14 -42.05 -64.67 36.13
C ALA A 14 -40.80 -64.59 35.20
N ALA A 15 -41.04 -64.57 33.90
CA ALA A 15 -40.00 -64.27 32.93
C ALA A 15 -39.61 -62.77 32.98
N CYS A 16 -38.51 -62.43 33.60
CA CYS A 16 -37.83 -61.13 33.36
C CYS A 16 -37.37 -61.08 31.89
N SER A 17 -38.12 -60.41 31.04
CA SER A 17 -37.69 -60.06 29.72
C SER A 17 -36.60 -59.01 29.87
N ALA A 18 -35.33 -59.42 29.76
CA ALA A 18 -34.25 -58.49 29.55
C ALA A 18 -34.50 -57.75 28.21
N ARG A 19 -34.83 -56.49 28.31
CA ARG A 19 -34.97 -55.59 27.14
C ARG A 19 -33.65 -55.60 26.40
N GLN A 20 -33.60 -56.24 25.24
CA GLN A 20 -32.44 -56.10 24.36
C GLN A 20 -32.24 -54.61 24.06
N PRO A 21 -31.04 -54.10 24.16
CA PRO A 21 -30.78 -52.70 23.79
C PRO A 21 -31.23 -52.50 22.35
N ASP A 22 -31.98 -51.42 22.12
CA ASP A 22 -32.45 -51.02 20.77
C ASP A 22 -31.24 -50.89 19.85
N GLN A 23 -31.12 -51.78 18.87
CA GLN A 23 -30.08 -51.71 17.85
C GLN A 23 -30.51 -50.73 16.77
N ILE A 24 -29.61 -49.87 16.37
CA ILE A 24 -29.80 -48.91 15.28
C ILE A 24 -28.76 -49.16 14.17
N SER A 25 -29.12 -48.81 12.93
CA SER A 25 -28.26 -48.90 11.77
C SER A 25 -27.61 -47.53 11.50
N VAL A 26 -26.32 -47.47 11.40
CA VAL A 26 -25.55 -46.25 11.13
C VAL A 26 -24.77 -46.40 9.81
N ASN A 27 -24.89 -45.42 8.94
CA ASN A 27 -24.11 -45.36 7.71
C ASN A 27 -22.74 -44.72 8.02
N LEU A 28 -21.72 -45.55 8.19
CA LEU A 28 -20.36 -45.10 8.48
C LEU A 28 -19.57 -44.91 7.22
N THR A 29 -19.07 -43.70 7.02
CA THR A 29 -18.05 -43.39 5.97
C THR A 29 -16.75 -43.04 6.68
N ALA A 30 -15.72 -43.85 6.47
CA ALA A 30 -14.38 -43.62 6.99
C ALA A 30 -13.34 -44.25 6.06
N ASP A 31 -12.17 -43.63 5.94
CA ASP A 31 -11.03 -44.13 5.16
C ASP A 31 -11.40 -44.50 3.71
N GLY A 32 -12.25 -43.69 3.09
CA GLY A 32 -12.74 -43.89 1.70
C GLY A 32 -13.78 -44.99 1.53
N GLN A 33 -14.25 -45.64 2.60
CA GLN A 33 -15.25 -46.72 2.56
C GLN A 33 -16.54 -46.32 3.26
N THR A 34 -17.67 -46.67 2.66
CA THR A 34 -18.99 -46.51 3.26
C THR A 34 -19.59 -47.90 3.57
N ARG A 35 -20.02 -48.11 4.80
CA ARG A 35 -20.67 -49.35 5.25
C ARG A 35 -21.78 -49.07 6.23
N VAL A 36 -22.78 -49.95 6.26
CA VAL A 36 -23.83 -49.94 7.28
C VAL A 36 -23.39 -50.77 8.46
N VAL A 37 -23.41 -50.20 9.66
CA VAL A 37 -23.05 -50.88 10.89
C VAL A 37 -24.24 -50.87 11.86
N VAL A 38 -24.61 -52.04 12.36
CA VAL A 38 -25.61 -52.15 13.39
C VAL A 38 -24.94 -52.00 14.76
N THR A 39 -25.44 -51.10 15.56
CA THR A 39 -24.84 -50.75 16.86
C THR A 39 -25.87 -50.53 17.95
N THR A 40 -25.41 -50.64 19.18
CA THR A 40 -26.13 -50.25 20.40
C THR A 40 -25.57 -48.97 21.02
N ALA A 41 -24.55 -48.38 20.41
CA ALA A 41 -23.95 -47.12 20.85
C ALA A 41 -24.99 -45.98 20.82
N ARG A 42 -24.92 -45.09 21.80
CA ARG A 42 -25.85 -43.97 21.92
C ARG A 42 -25.26 -42.65 21.40
N THR A 43 -23.95 -42.57 21.36
CA THR A 43 -23.24 -41.39 20.86
C THR A 43 -22.29 -41.77 19.71
N VAL A 44 -21.93 -40.79 18.88
CA VAL A 44 -20.96 -40.95 17.80
C VAL A 44 -19.60 -41.43 18.36
N GLY A 45 -19.14 -40.85 19.47
CA GLY A 45 -17.86 -41.24 20.08
C GLY A 45 -17.84 -42.69 20.56
N ASP A 46 -18.95 -43.21 21.19
CA ASP A 46 -19.05 -44.60 21.59
C ASP A 46 -19.13 -45.55 20.38
N PHE A 47 -19.76 -45.09 19.30
CA PHE A 47 -19.84 -45.82 18.05
C PHE A 47 -18.46 -45.95 17.37
N LEU A 48 -17.70 -44.86 17.32
CA LEU A 48 -16.33 -44.89 16.76
C LEU A 48 -15.45 -45.87 17.55
N LYS A 49 -15.52 -45.87 18.89
CA LYS A 49 -14.79 -46.84 19.73
C LYS A 49 -15.22 -48.29 19.43
N GLN A 50 -16.54 -48.54 19.27
CA GLN A 50 -17.07 -49.87 18.97
C GLN A 50 -16.63 -50.38 17.59
N THR A 51 -16.37 -49.48 16.65
CA THR A 51 -15.93 -49.78 15.28
C THR A 51 -14.38 -49.71 15.11
N ASP A 52 -13.64 -49.57 16.20
CA ASP A 52 -12.18 -49.44 16.26
C ASP A 52 -11.65 -48.28 15.42
N ILE A 53 -12.46 -47.20 15.29
CA ILE A 53 -12.02 -45.99 14.60
C ILE A 53 -11.50 -44.99 15.60
N THR A 54 -10.19 -44.73 15.54
CA THR A 54 -9.54 -43.70 16.34
C THR A 54 -9.41 -42.44 15.50
N LEU A 55 -9.80 -41.29 16.06
CA LEU A 55 -9.59 -39.98 15.42
C LEU A 55 -8.20 -39.46 15.76
N GLY A 56 -7.48 -39.00 14.78
CA GLY A 56 -6.28 -38.19 14.96
C GLY A 56 -6.64 -36.78 15.46
N GLU A 57 -5.64 -36.05 15.91
CA GLU A 57 -5.81 -34.70 16.51
C GLU A 57 -6.52 -33.70 15.57
N LEU A 58 -6.32 -33.83 14.28
CA LEU A 58 -6.90 -32.95 13.26
C LEU A 58 -8.13 -33.54 12.56
N ASP A 59 -8.41 -34.84 12.78
CA ASP A 59 -9.52 -35.51 12.13
C ASP A 59 -10.86 -34.90 12.55
N ARG A 60 -11.83 -35.00 11.65
CA ARG A 60 -13.17 -34.48 11.89
C ARG A 60 -14.20 -35.57 11.75
N VAL A 61 -15.21 -35.55 12.62
CA VAL A 61 -16.37 -36.42 12.52
C VAL A 61 -17.66 -35.60 12.47
N ARG A 62 -18.55 -35.98 11.60
CA ARG A 62 -19.90 -35.40 11.50
C ARG A 62 -20.95 -36.52 11.51
N PRO A 63 -21.96 -36.44 12.41
CA PRO A 63 -22.10 -35.50 13.54
C PRO A 63 -20.93 -35.59 14.53
N GLY A 64 -20.73 -34.57 15.39
CA GLY A 64 -19.62 -34.55 16.35
C GLY A 64 -19.76 -35.68 17.40
N GLU A 65 -18.65 -36.07 18.04
CA GLU A 65 -18.55 -37.23 18.96
C GLU A 65 -19.60 -37.26 20.06
N THR A 66 -20.02 -36.12 20.57
CA THR A 66 -21.05 -36.02 21.64
C THR A 66 -22.50 -36.11 21.13
N SER A 67 -22.68 -36.13 19.81
CA SER A 67 -24.02 -36.20 19.20
C SER A 67 -24.66 -37.57 19.43
N SER A 68 -25.96 -37.58 19.73
CA SER A 68 -26.73 -38.82 19.86
C SER A 68 -26.98 -39.45 18.50
N LEU A 69 -26.85 -40.77 18.44
CA LEU A 69 -27.13 -41.56 17.25
C LEU A 69 -28.63 -41.85 17.10
N GLN A 70 -29.09 -41.79 15.86
CA GLN A 70 -30.44 -42.20 15.44
C GLN A 70 -30.35 -43.25 14.33
N ASP A 71 -31.39 -44.04 14.16
CA ASP A 71 -31.43 -45.03 13.10
C ASP A 71 -31.33 -44.39 11.73
N GLY A 72 -30.47 -44.93 10.88
CA GLY A 72 -30.18 -44.41 9.54
C GLY A 72 -29.24 -43.21 9.47
N VAL A 73 -28.71 -42.71 10.59
CA VAL A 73 -27.82 -41.55 10.58
C VAL A 73 -26.52 -41.86 9.81
N ALA A 74 -26.02 -40.85 9.07
CA ALA A 74 -24.72 -40.95 8.43
C ALA A 74 -23.65 -40.35 9.37
N VAL A 75 -22.64 -41.14 9.70
CA VAL A 75 -21.43 -40.72 10.40
C VAL A 75 -20.28 -40.70 9.42
N VAL A 76 -19.72 -39.52 9.20
CA VAL A 76 -18.62 -39.32 8.25
C VAL A 76 -17.36 -38.90 9.04
N VAL A 77 -16.31 -39.67 8.89
CA VAL A 77 -14.98 -39.37 9.41
C VAL A 77 -14.16 -38.86 8.27
N THR A 78 -13.64 -37.63 8.40
CA THR A 78 -12.71 -37.02 7.46
C THR A 78 -11.31 -37.05 8.06
N ARG A 79 -10.39 -37.73 7.40
CA ARG A 79 -8.97 -37.78 7.80
C ARG A 79 -8.26 -36.51 7.40
N VAL A 80 -7.64 -35.82 8.36
CA VAL A 80 -6.94 -34.56 8.09
C VAL A 80 -5.46 -34.73 8.41
N VAL A 81 -4.63 -34.54 7.39
CA VAL A 81 -3.17 -34.58 7.51
C VAL A 81 -2.59 -33.23 7.10
N GLN A 82 -1.63 -32.75 7.86
CA GLN A 82 -0.85 -31.57 7.50
C GLN A 82 0.60 -31.94 7.24
N GLU A 83 1.10 -31.45 6.12
CA GLU A 83 2.49 -31.62 5.71
C GLU A 83 3.14 -30.28 5.43
N THR A 84 4.44 -30.21 5.61
CA THR A 84 5.23 -29.03 5.24
C THR A 84 5.99 -29.32 3.96
N GLN A 85 5.79 -28.49 2.95
CA GLN A 85 6.49 -28.57 1.68
C GLN A 85 7.36 -27.33 1.49
N THR A 86 8.61 -27.53 1.15
CA THR A 86 9.53 -26.46 0.79
C THR A 86 9.81 -26.53 -0.70
N ILE A 87 9.65 -25.40 -1.41
CA ILE A 87 9.96 -25.25 -2.81
C ILE A 87 10.97 -24.12 -3.00
N THR A 88 11.87 -24.31 -3.94
CA THR A 88 12.82 -23.28 -4.35
C THR A 88 12.32 -22.66 -5.64
N GLU A 89 12.25 -21.33 -5.65
CA GLU A 89 11.84 -20.57 -6.83
C GLU A 89 12.93 -19.60 -7.27
N THR A 90 13.07 -19.45 -8.57
CA THR A 90 13.94 -18.45 -9.15
C THR A 90 13.26 -17.10 -9.14
N ILE A 91 13.95 -16.08 -8.63
CA ILE A 91 13.54 -14.68 -8.77
C ILE A 91 14.21 -14.13 -10.03
N PRO A 92 13.46 -13.84 -11.09
CA PRO A 92 14.07 -13.34 -12.31
C PRO A 92 14.72 -11.97 -12.07
N PHE A 93 15.85 -11.73 -12.71
CA PHE A 93 16.46 -10.41 -12.73
C PHE A 93 15.68 -9.45 -13.64
N GLY A 94 15.74 -8.16 -13.34
CA GLY A 94 15.26 -7.09 -14.18
C GLY A 94 16.31 -6.63 -15.20
N THR A 95 15.88 -5.95 -16.25
CA THR A 95 16.78 -5.27 -17.18
C THR A 95 16.63 -3.76 -17.00
N GLN A 96 17.72 -3.10 -16.70
CA GLN A 96 17.81 -1.65 -16.60
C GLN A 96 18.47 -1.07 -17.84
N THR A 97 17.93 0.03 -18.37
CA THR A 97 18.56 0.75 -19.47
C THR A 97 19.11 2.08 -18.97
N LEU A 98 20.39 2.31 -19.19
CA LEU A 98 21.04 3.61 -18.92
C LEU A 98 21.15 4.38 -20.24
N PRO A 99 20.37 5.45 -20.43
CA PRO A 99 20.48 6.30 -21.59
C PRO A 99 21.83 7.04 -21.58
N ASP A 100 22.55 7.02 -22.72
CA ASP A 100 23.82 7.69 -22.89
C ASP A 100 23.77 8.59 -24.15
N ALA A 101 23.75 9.90 -23.92
CA ALA A 101 23.74 10.90 -25.00
C ALA A 101 25.04 10.98 -25.79
N SER A 102 26.13 10.38 -25.34
CA SER A 102 27.39 10.30 -26.05
C SER A 102 27.41 9.21 -27.12
N ILE A 103 26.49 8.26 -27.06
CA ILE A 103 26.41 7.08 -27.93
C ILE A 103 25.28 7.27 -28.94
N PRO A 104 25.50 7.06 -30.25
CA PRO A 104 24.42 7.06 -31.22
C PRO A 104 23.44 5.89 -30.99
N PRO A 105 22.17 6.02 -31.44
CA PRO A 105 21.21 4.96 -31.37
C PRO A 105 21.76 3.66 -31.99
N GLY A 106 21.60 2.56 -31.28
CA GLY A 106 22.09 1.26 -31.72
C GLY A 106 21.68 0.13 -30.77
N ALA A 107 22.28 -1.03 -30.97
CA ALA A 107 22.03 -2.15 -30.06
C ALA A 107 22.49 -1.78 -28.64
N PRO A 108 21.69 -2.11 -27.60
CA PRO A 108 22.08 -1.89 -26.21
C PRO A 108 23.43 -2.55 -25.88
N ILE A 109 24.28 -1.84 -25.16
CA ILE A 109 25.59 -2.33 -24.74
C ILE A 109 25.47 -2.83 -23.29
N PRO A 110 25.64 -4.13 -23.02
CA PRO A 110 25.58 -4.64 -21.65
C PRO A 110 26.81 -4.15 -20.86
N ILE A 111 26.54 -3.48 -19.73
CA ILE A 111 27.58 -3.05 -18.78
C ILE A 111 27.57 -3.88 -17.49
N GLN A 112 26.46 -4.53 -17.21
CA GLN A 112 26.31 -5.51 -16.14
C GLN A 112 25.42 -6.66 -16.63
N ALA A 113 25.90 -7.89 -16.47
CA ALA A 113 25.08 -9.07 -16.76
C ALA A 113 24.07 -9.32 -15.63
N GLY A 114 22.81 -9.57 -16.00
CA GLY A 114 21.78 -9.97 -15.06
C GLY A 114 22.04 -11.35 -14.46
N ARG A 115 21.66 -11.54 -13.22
CA ARG A 115 21.69 -12.82 -12.53
C ARG A 115 20.41 -13.01 -11.73
N ASN A 116 19.74 -14.11 -11.96
CA ASN A 116 18.55 -14.46 -11.19
C ASN A 116 18.87 -14.62 -9.72
N GLY A 117 17.94 -14.22 -8.89
CA GLY A 117 17.90 -14.55 -7.47
C GLY A 117 17.22 -15.89 -7.24
N GLU A 118 17.18 -16.28 -5.98
CA GLU A 118 16.57 -17.51 -5.52
C GLU A 118 15.84 -17.28 -4.20
N ARG A 119 14.63 -17.83 -4.07
CA ARG A 119 13.86 -17.82 -2.83
C ARG A 119 13.36 -19.20 -2.48
N ILE A 120 13.24 -19.45 -1.20
CA ILE A 120 12.66 -20.66 -0.64
C ILE A 120 11.29 -20.30 -0.06
N LEU A 121 10.26 -20.96 -0.55
CA LEU A 121 8.90 -20.84 -0.04
C LEU A 121 8.56 -22.10 0.75
N THR A 122 8.05 -21.93 1.96
CA THR A 122 7.59 -23.04 2.80
C THR A 122 6.07 -22.97 2.91
N PHE A 123 5.42 -24.06 2.55
CA PHE A 123 3.97 -24.19 2.59
C PHE A 123 3.54 -25.23 3.61
N ARG A 124 2.42 -24.98 4.26
CA ARG A 124 1.63 -25.99 4.95
C ARG A 124 0.53 -26.47 4.02
N LEU A 125 0.53 -27.75 3.72
CA LEU A 125 -0.49 -28.41 2.92
C LEU A 125 -1.44 -29.14 3.89
N THR A 126 -2.72 -28.95 3.71
CA THR A 126 -3.73 -29.71 4.46
C THR A 126 -4.47 -30.61 3.49
N TYR A 127 -4.45 -31.90 3.80
CA TYR A 127 -5.15 -32.93 3.04
C TYR A 127 -6.36 -33.38 3.83
N GLU A 128 -7.52 -33.47 3.19
CA GLU A 128 -8.71 -34.11 3.73
C GLU A 128 -9.01 -35.36 2.88
N ASP A 129 -9.03 -36.51 3.52
CA ASP A 129 -9.20 -37.81 2.86
C ASP A 129 -8.22 -38.01 1.68
N GLY A 130 -6.99 -37.53 1.83
CA GLY A 130 -5.93 -37.64 0.83
C GLY A 130 -5.99 -36.60 -0.30
N VAL A 131 -6.95 -35.68 -0.29
CA VAL A 131 -7.07 -34.60 -1.26
C VAL A 131 -6.56 -33.29 -0.65
N GLU A 132 -5.69 -32.57 -1.33
CA GLU A 132 -5.22 -31.25 -0.90
C GLU A 132 -6.42 -30.27 -0.91
N THR A 133 -6.78 -29.77 0.26
CA THR A 133 -7.90 -28.82 0.43
C THR A 133 -7.43 -27.42 0.76
N ARG A 134 -6.20 -27.29 1.29
CA ARG A 134 -5.66 -25.99 1.66
C ARG A 134 -4.15 -26.00 1.50
N ARG A 135 -3.65 -24.90 0.92
CA ARG A 135 -2.23 -24.56 0.85
C ARG A 135 -2.02 -23.19 1.48
N GLU A 136 -1.16 -23.11 2.48
CA GLU A 136 -0.86 -21.88 3.21
C GLU A 136 0.64 -21.65 3.22
N GLN A 137 1.07 -20.50 2.73
CA GLN A 137 2.48 -20.10 2.79
C GLN A 137 2.85 -19.73 4.23
N LEU A 138 3.83 -20.41 4.79
CA LEU A 138 4.32 -20.20 6.16
C LEU A 138 5.46 -19.20 6.20
N SER A 139 6.37 -19.29 5.23
CA SER A 139 7.55 -18.43 5.18
C SER A 139 8.05 -18.27 3.76
N GLU A 140 8.74 -17.17 3.57
CA GLU A 140 9.56 -16.89 2.39
C GLU A 140 10.95 -16.46 2.87
N GLU A 141 11.97 -17.06 2.28
CA GLU A 141 13.36 -16.73 2.56
C GLU A 141 14.08 -16.45 1.24
N ILE A 142 14.64 -15.26 1.10
CA ILE A 142 15.43 -14.89 -0.07
C ILE A 142 16.85 -15.39 0.15
N VAL A 143 17.23 -16.47 -0.55
CA VAL A 143 18.57 -17.08 -0.49
C VAL A 143 19.58 -16.24 -1.26
N ALA A 144 19.18 -15.74 -2.43
CA ALA A 144 19.99 -14.86 -3.26
C ALA A 144 19.11 -13.77 -3.87
N LYS A 145 19.51 -12.52 -3.74
CA LYS A 145 18.82 -11.42 -4.44
C LYS A 145 19.15 -11.46 -5.92
N PRO A 146 18.20 -11.16 -6.81
CA PRO A 146 18.49 -10.97 -8.22
C PRO A 146 19.44 -9.77 -8.42
N VAL A 147 20.28 -9.86 -9.43
CA VAL A 147 21.11 -8.75 -9.88
C VAL A 147 20.64 -8.37 -11.27
N ASP A 148 20.20 -7.14 -11.43
CA ASP A 148 19.66 -6.68 -12.70
C ASP A 148 20.72 -6.63 -13.79
N GLU A 149 20.31 -6.92 -15.02
CA GLU A 149 21.09 -6.58 -16.20
C GLU A 149 21.07 -5.07 -16.42
N ILE A 150 22.22 -4.46 -16.66
CA ILE A 150 22.30 -3.04 -16.99
C ILE A 150 22.79 -2.88 -18.43
N LEU A 151 21.94 -2.28 -19.26
CA LEU A 151 22.21 -2.01 -20.66
C LEU A 151 22.39 -0.52 -20.87
N ARG A 152 23.49 -0.10 -21.52
CA ARG A 152 23.68 1.28 -21.97
C ARG A 152 23.02 1.43 -23.34
N VAL A 153 22.13 2.43 -23.48
CA VAL A 153 21.42 2.72 -24.73
C VAL A 153 21.78 4.10 -25.23
N GLY A 154 22.27 4.19 -26.45
CA GLY A 154 22.54 5.47 -27.10
C GLY A 154 21.24 6.21 -27.41
N ILE A 155 21.14 7.47 -27.02
CA ILE A 155 19.92 8.30 -27.20
C ILE A 155 20.18 9.56 -28.05
N ARG A 156 21.34 9.65 -28.73
CA ARG A 156 21.78 10.91 -29.41
C ARG A 156 20.75 11.54 -30.36
N ASP A 157 19.82 10.78 -30.95
CA ASP A 157 18.87 11.30 -31.96
C ASP A 157 17.45 10.71 -31.88
N VAL A 158 17.02 10.08 -30.76
CA VAL A 158 15.73 9.36 -30.71
C VAL A 158 14.58 10.20 -30.16
N PHE A 159 14.86 11.23 -29.36
CA PHE A 159 13.84 12.15 -28.88
C PHE A 159 14.24 13.60 -29.15
N SER A 160 13.32 14.36 -29.77
CA SER A 160 13.41 15.82 -29.73
C SER A 160 13.40 16.23 -28.25
N THR A 161 14.44 16.97 -27.85
CA THR A 161 14.51 17.51 -26.50
C THR A 161 13.33 18.44 -26.26
N THR A 162 12.59 18.19 -25.17
CA THR A 162 11.45 18.99 -24.76
C THR A 162 11.93 20.06 -23.80
N PRO A 163 11.78 21.36 -24.12
CA PRO A 163 12.08 22.45 -23.20
C PRO A 163 11.00 22.55 -22.13
N PHE A 164 11.41 22.93 -20.92
CA PHE A 164 10.53 23.28 -19.79
C PHE A 164 11.29 24.24 -18.87
N THR A 165 10.62 24.87 -17.92
CA THR A 165 11.27 25.84 -17.01
C THR A 165 11.63 25.16 -15.69
N GLY A 166 12.85 25.36 -15.19
CA GLY A 166 13.29 24.89 -13.88
C GLY A 166 13.92 23.50 -13.88
N THR A 167 13.85 22.81 -12.74
CA THR A 167 14.45 21.50 -12.54
C THR A 167 13.38 20.47 -12.25
N ILE A 168 13.38 19.34 -12.96
CA ILE A 168 12.59 18.15 -12.64
C ILE A 168 13.54 17.10 -12.08
N ALA A 169 13.33 16.69 -10.83
CA ALA A 169 14.01 15.55 -10.22
C ALA A 169 13.07 14.33 -10.16
N PHE A 170 13.63 13.13 -10.27
CA PHE A 170 12.86 11.88 -10.23
C PHE A 170 13.74 10.71 -9.81
N ILE A 171 13.11 9.63 -9.38
CA ILE A 171 13.77 8.36 -9.06
C ILE A 171 13.70 7.44 -10.27
N SER A 172 14.83 6.85 -10.66
CA SER A 172 14.92 5.76 -11.62
C SER A 172 15.89 4.71 -11.09
N ASN A 173 15.43 3.45 -11.00
CA ASN A 173 16.24 2.34 -10.50
C ASN A 173 16.89 2.64 -9.13
N ASN A 174 16.09 3.17 -8.19
CA ASN A 174 16.51 3.59 -6.86
C ASN A 174 17.69 4.58 -6.82
N ASN A 175 17.91 5.33 -7.90
CA ASN A 175 18.80 6.46 -7.96
C ASN A 175 18.02 7.73 -8.29
N ALA A 176 18.50 8.86 -7.77
CA ALA A 176 17.98 10.17 -8.10
C ALA A 176 18.60 10.67 -9.41
N PHE A 177 17.77 11.24 -10.26
CA PHE A 177 18.14 11.95 -11.47
C PHE A 177 17.54 13.35 -11.48
N ALA A 178 18.14 14.25 -12.21
CA ALA A 178 17.61 15.58 -12.46
C ALA A 178 17.74 15.97 -13.94
N MET A 179 16.76 16.73 -14.41
CA MET A 179 16.77 17.42 -15.70
C MET A 179 16.54 18.91 -15.43
N ARG A 180 17.28 19.79 -16.11
CA ARG A 180 17.14 21.24 -15.98
C ARG A 180 16.85 21.87 -17.33
N ASP A 181 15.75 22.62 -17.39
CA ASP A 181 15.30 23.42 -18.54
C ASP A 181 15.02 22.62 -19.82
N THR A 182 15.43 21.35 -19.89
CA THR A 182 15.19 20.48 -21.05
C THR A 182 15.33 19.00 -20.68
N SER A 183 14.53 18.14 -21.31
CA SER A 183 14.62 16.68 -21.13
C SER A 183 15.96 16.09 -21.57
N GLY A 184 16.70 16.79 -22.42
CA GLY A 184 18.05 16.38 -22.88
C GLY A 184 19.16 16.60 -21.84
N SER A 185 18.90 17.29 -20.72
CA SER A 185 19.89 17.59 -19.69
C SER A 185 19.90 16.56 -18.52
N ARG A 186 19.30 15.38 -18.72
CA ARG A 186 19.22 14.32 -17.70
C ARG A 186 20.60 13.94 -17.18
N ARG A 187 20.74 13.91 -15.86
CA ARG A 187 21.95 13.47 -15.18
C ARG A 187 21.63 12.75 -13.86
N ALA A 188 22.50 11.86 -13.45
CA ALA A 188 22.42 11.22 -12.15
C ALA A 188 22.78 12.21 -11.04
N VAL A 189 22.02 12.21 -9.96
CA VAL A 189 22.27 12.93 -8.70
C VAL A 189 22.80 11.95 -7.65
N THR A 190 22.43 10.67 -7.74
CA THR A 190 22.98 9.57 -6.93
C THR A 190 23.28 8.36 -7.81
N THR A 191 24.14 7.44 -7.33
CA THR A 191 24.61 6.28 -8.09
C THR A 191 24.58 4.97 -7.29
N GLU A 192 24.26 5.02 -6.01
CA GLU A 192 24.35 3.86 -5.10
C GLU A 192 23.17 2.89 -5.21
N GLY A 193 22.04 3.32 -5.77
CA GLY A 193 20.87 2.47 -5.99
C GLY A 193 20.12 2.09 -4.71
N ASP A 194 20.19 2.89 -3.66
CA ASP A 194 19.69 2.60 -2.32
C ASP A 194 18.59 3.56 -1.83
N LEU A 195 18.01 4.36 -2.71
CA LEU A 195 16.87 5.21 -2.37
C LEU A 195 15.63 4.33 -2.10
N ASP A 196 15.05 4.49 -0.92
CA ASP A 196 13.79 3.82 -0.56
C ASP A 196 12.55 4.51 -1.13
N GLY A 197 12.65 5.80 -1.45
CA GLY A 197 11.59 6.60 -2.04
C GLY A 197 10.51 7.08 -1.06
N LEU A 198 10.70 6.94 0.25
CA LEU A 198 9.78 7.48 1.26
C LEU A 198 9.81 9.01 1.28
N VAL A 199 11.01 9.59 1.28
CA VAL A 199 11.21 11.02 1.12
C VAL A 199 11.95 11.27 -0.19
N PHE A 200 11.41 12.17 -0.98
CA PHE A 200 12.03 12.68 -2.20
C PHE A 200 11.43 14.04 -2.50
N ASP A 201 12.17 15.12 -2.21
CA ASP A 201 11.67 16.48 -2.38
C ASP A 201 12.77 17.43 -2.84
N LEU A 202 12.40 18.36 -3.72
CA LEU A 202 13.31 19.29 -4.39
C LEU A 202 13.14 20.70 -3.81
N SER A 203 14.26 21.37 -3.51
CA SER A 203 14.19 22.76 -3.05
C SER A 203 13.53 23.68 -4.07
N PRO A 204 12.90 24.79 -3.66
CA PRO A 204 12.20 25.70 -4.56
C PRO A 204 13.08 26.26 -5.69
N ASP A 205 14.38 26.45 -5.45
CA ASP A 205 15.35 26.88 -6.46
C ASP A 205 15.85 25.74 -7.36
N GLY A 206 15.39 24.51 -7.14
CA GLY A 206 15.76 23.32 -7.91
C GLY A 206 17.19 22.85 -7.69
N ARG A 207 17.91 23.42 -6.74
CA ARG A 207 19.32 23.11 -6.50
C ARG A 207 19.53 21.96 -5.54
N TRP A 208 18.75 21.85 -4.49
CA TRP A 208 18.96 20.88 -3.43
C TRP A 208 17.87 19.82 -3.44
N LEU A 209 18.27 18.55 -3.50
CA LEU A 209 17.40 17.40 -3.40
C LEU A 209 17.57 16.75 -2.03
N ILE A 210 16.48 16.59 -1.26
CA ILE A 210 16.44 15.74 -0.07
C ILE A 210 15.80 14.41 -0.43
N TYR A 211 16.34 13.33 0.13
CA TYR A 211 15.85 11.98 -0.10
C TYR A 211 16.28 11.03 1.01
N THR A 212 15.62 9.91 1.12
CA THR A 212 15.95 8.86 2.10
C THR A 212 16.68 7.69 1.44
N ARG A 213 17.65 7.16 2.18
CA ARG A 213 18.42 5.95 1.84
C ARG A 213 18.09 4.85 2.84
N ALA A 214 17.90 3.63 2.35
CA ALA A 214 17.71 2.47 3.19
C ALA A 214 18.97 2.18 4.03
N VAL A 215 18.81 1.91 5.33
CA VAL A 215 19.89 1.56 6.26
C VAL A 215 19.51 0.34 7.08
N THR A 216 20.51 -0.34 7.67
CA THR A 216 20.28 -1.61 8.38
C THR A 216 19.66 -1.44 9.77
N GLU A 217 19.99 -0.36 10.47
CA GLU A 217 19.65 -0.19 11.90
C GLU A 217 18.44 0.71 12.15
N ALA A 218 17.91 1.34 11.09
CA ALA A 218 16.74 2.20 11.14
C ALA A 218 15.89 1.97 9.88
N LEU A 219 14.71 2.60 9.81
CA LEU A 219 13.91 2.57 8.58
C LEU A 219 14.74 3.10 7.38
N ASN A 220 15.37 4.24 7.58
CA ASN A 220 16.20 4.94 6.59
C ASN A 220 17.02 6.06 7.27
N GLU A 221 17.73 6.80 6.46
CA GLU A 221 18.41 8.04 6.85
C GLU A 221 18.14 9.14 5.80
N LEU A 222 17.94 10.37 6.26
CA LEU A 222 17.69 11.54 5.40
C LEU A 222 19.01 12.11 4.89
N TRP A 223 19.10 12.27 3.58
CA TRP A 223 20.26 12.79 2.85
C TRP A 223 19.91 14.01 2.00
N ILE A 224 20.94 14.77 1.62
CA ILE A 224 20.84 15.90 0.71
C ILE A 224 21.93 15.83 -0.36
N ALA A 225 21.59 16.20 -1.60
CA ALA A 225 22.51 16.31 -2.72
C ALA A 225 22.30 17.60 -3.50
N ASP A 226 23.38 18.13 -4.11
CA ASP A 226 23.33 19.28 -5.03
C ASP A 226 23.03 18.75 -6.45
N THR A 227 21.87 19.10 -6.99
CA THR A 227 21.46 18.71 -8.35
C THR A 227 22.26 19.40 -9.43
N ALA A 228 23.01 20.46 -9.13
CA ALA A 228 23.78 21.25 -10.10
C ALA A 228 25.18 20.70 -10.35
N LEU A 229 25.70 19.85 -9.49
CA LEU A 229 27.05 19.31 -9.61
C LEU A 229 27.17 18.28 -10.73
N ALA A 230 28.25 18.33 -11.50
CA ALA A 230 28.51 17.32 -12.53
C ALA A 230 28.85 15.94 -11.93
N THR A 231 29.52 15.92 -10.79
CA THR A 231 29.79 14.70 -10.02
C THR A 231 28.87 14.66 -8.83
N PRO A 232 28.10 13.57 -8.64
CA PRO A 232 27.22 13.40 -7.48
C PRO A 232 27.97 13.59 -6.16
N GLU A 233 27.45 14.47 -5.31
CA GLU A 233 27.98 14.72 -3.97
C GLU A 233 26.80 14.78 -2.99
N ALA A 234 26.70 13.77 -2.16
CA ALA A 234 25.62 13.61 -1.20
C ALA A 234 26.14 13.59 0.24
N ARG A 235 25.34 14.09 1.16
CA ARG A 235 25.68 14.05 2.60
C ARG A 235 24.47 13.75 3.44
N SER A 236 24.71 13.07 4.56
CA SER A 236 23.68 12.82 5.58
C SER A 236 23.27 14.13 6.26
N LEU A 237 21.99 14.26 6.59
CA LEU A 237 21.44 15.27 7.48
C LEU A 237 21.38 14.79 8.93
N ASN A 238 21.85 13.57 9.23
CA ASN A 238 21.83 12.92 10.55
C ASN A 238 20.40 12.82 11.14
N VAL A 239 19.41 12.57 10.28
CA VAL A 239 18.03 12.29 10.66
C VAL A 239 17.72 10.85 10.29
N ALA A 240 17.63 9.98 11.31
CA ALA A 240 17.29 8.59 11.15
C ALA A 240 15.76 8.39 11.19
N GLY A 241 15.25 7.47 10.36
CA GLY A 241 13.84 7.07 10.35
C GLY A 241 12.91 8.16 9.82
N ALA A 242 13.31 8.97 8.84
CA ALA A 242 12.44 9.99 8.27
C ALA A 242 11.28 9.34 7.50
N LEU A 243 10.03 9.56 7.95
CA LEU A 243 8.82 9.13 7.26
C LEU A 243 8.32 10.16 6.26
N TRP A 244 8.52 11.42 6.57
CA TRP A 244 8.15 12.55 5.75
C TRP A 244 9.19 13.65 5.93
N ALA A 245 9.55 14.32 4.86
CA ALA A 245 10.29 15.57 4.91
C ALA A 245 9.98 16.40 3.65
N ALA A 246 9.94 17.72 3.80
CA ALA A 246 9.74 18.67 2.70
C ALA A 246 10.43 20.01 2.96
N TRP A 247 10.86 20.66 1.89
CA TRP A 247 11.37 22.02 1.93
C TRP A 247 10.29 23.04 2.26
N SER A 248 10.63 24.05 3.04
CA SER A 248 9.81 25.24 3.18
C SER A 248 9.75 26.00 1.86
N PRO A 249 8.67 26.78 1.60
CA PRO A 249 8.50 27.51 0.33
C PRO A 249 9.61 28.50 0.01
N ASP A 250 10.29 29.03 1.02
CA ASP A 250 11.44 29.93 0.89
C ASP A 250 12.78 29.20 0.74
N GLY A 251 12.81 27.87 0.83
CA GLY A 251 14.01 27.05 0.77
C GLY A 251 14.97 27.21 1.97
N ALA A 252 14.56 27.94 3.02
CA ALA A 252 15.41 28.20 4.17
C ALA A 252 15.35 27.10 5.24
N SER A 253 14.39 26.21 5.18
CA SER A 253 14.20 25.13 6.14
C SER A 253 13.67 23.85 5.49
N ILE A 254 13.83 22.73 6.21
CA ILE A 254 13.18 21.45 5.94
C ILE A 254 12.32 21.13 7.17
N ALA A 255 11.06 20.74 6.96
CA ALA A 255 10.29 20.08 8.01
C ALA A 255 10.37 18.57 7.84
N TYR A 256 10.37 17.81 8.96
CA TYR A 256 10.42 16.35 8.92
C TYR A 256 9.72 15.71 10.11
N SER A 257 9.23 14.49 9.92
CA SER A 257 8.65 13.61 10.93
C SER A 257 9.36 12.26 10.91
N THR A 258 9.45 11.59 12.06
CA THR A 258 10.28 10.40 12.20
C THR A 258 9.52 9.14 12.62
N ALA A 259 10.18 8.01 12.44
CA ALA A 259 9.77 6.70 12.93
C ALA A 259 10.85 6.07 13.78
N GLU A 260 10.45 5.12 14.60
CA GLU A 260 11.36 4.27 15.34
C GLU A 260 11.19 2.79 14.96
N PRO A 261 12.22 1.95 15.15
CA PRO A 261 12.10 0.51 14.97
C PRO A 261 11.00 -0.08 15.86
N SER A 262 10.24 -1.04 15.34
CA SER A 262 9.15 -1.72 16.04
C SER A 262 9.13 -3.21 15.71
N ALA A 263 8.65 -4.02 16.66
CA ALA A 263 8.44 -5.45 16.45
C ALA A 263 7.17 -5.78 15.62
N GLY A 264 6.38 -4.76 15.26
CA GLY A 264 5.18 -4.93 14.43
C GLY A 264 5.49 -5.37 12.99
N PRO A 265 4.47 -5.75 12.19
CA PRO A 265 4.65 -6.23 10.82
C PRO A 265 5.37 -5.25 9.89
N ALA A 266 5.18 -3.95 10.09
CA ALA A 266 5.87 -2.91 9.35
C ALA A 266 7.35 -2.74 9.76
N ARG A 267 7.77 -3.36 10.87
CA ARG A 267 9.11 -3.24 11.50
C ARG A 267 9.48 -1.83 11.97
N TRP A 268 8.59 -0.86 11.84
CA TRP A 268 8.71 0.51 12.33
C TRP A 268 7.34 1.02 12.80
N ARG A 269 7.36 2.11 13.55
CA ARG A 269 6.17 2.89 13.88
C ARG A 269 6.50 4.37 13.84
N ALA A 270 5.56 5.17 13.38
CA ALA A 270 5.66 6.62 13.39
C ALA A 270 5.70 7.16 14.82
N ARG A 271 6.48 8.19 15.03
CA ARG A 271 6.45 8.99 16.28
C ARG A 271 5.38 10.07 16.21
N ASN A 272 4.94 10.45 15.02
CA ASN A 272 4.04 11.59 14.79
C ASN A 272 4.57 12.88 15.42
N ASP A 273 5.88 12.99 15.51
CA ASP A 273 6.62 14.18 15.85
C ASP A 273 6.73 15.11 14.64
N LEU A 274 7.05 16.37 14.86
CA LEU A 274 7.36 17.28 13.77
C LEU A 274 8.50 18.19 14.18
N TYR A 275 9.49 18.32 13.31
CA TYR A 275 10.65 19.19 13.46
C TYR A 275 10.79 20.10 12.26
N THR A 276 11.43 21.26 12.47
CA THR A 276 12.00 22.07 11.41
C THR A 276 13.51 22.13 11.56
N LEU A 277 14.23 22.04 10.46
CA LEU A 277 15.68 22.08 10.36
C LEU A 277 16.08 23.25 9.46
N SER A 278 16.73 24.26 9.99
CA SER A 278 17.22 25.38 9.18
C SER A 278 18.30 24.94 8.21
N MET A 279 18.30 25.50 7.00
CA MET A 279 19.22 25.13 5.93
C MET A 279 19.95 26.36 5.39
N VAL A 280 21.27 26.29 5.24
CA VAL A 280 22.05 27.36 4.62
C VAL A 280 23.01 26.73 3.63
N ASN A 281 22.84 27.02 2.34
CA ASN A 281 23.66 26.45 1.25
C ASN A 281 23.78 24.92 1.34
N GLY A 282 22.64 24.26 1.56
CA GLY A 282 22.53 22.81 1.71
C GLY A 282 23.15 22.26 3.00
N ARG A 283 23.57 23.06 3.96
CA ARG A 283 24.09 22.61 5.25
C ARG A 283 23.02 22.74 6.34
N PRO A 284 22.81 21.69 7.14
CA PRO A 284 21.84 21.73 8.23
C PRO A 284 22.36 22.62 9.37
N GLY A 285 21.45 23.42 9.93
CA GLY A 285 21.65 24.16 11.16
C GLY A 285 21.04 23.46 12.36
N ARG A 286 20.30 24.21 13.19
CA ARG A 286 19.67 23.66 14.39
C ARG A 286 18.26 23.13 14.08
N ALA A 287 17.97 21.91 14.52
CA ALA A 287 16.61 21.38 14.54
C ALA A 287 15.78 22.02 15.67
N ARG A 288 14.55 22.42 15.35
CA ARG A 288 13.55 22.91 16.29
C ARG A 288 12.37 21.94 16.29
N ARG A 289 12.00 21.42 17.46
CA ARG A 289 10.80 20.60 17.61
C ARG A 289 9.55 21.49 17.57
N ILE A 290 8.60 21.08 16.74
CA ILE A 290 7.30 21.73 16.54
C ILE A 290 6.21 20.97 17.28
N LEU A 291 6.15 19.64 17.12
CA LEU A 291 5.24 18.75 17.83
C LEU A 291 6.02 17.68 18.57
N ASP A 292 5.52 17.38 19.76
CA ASP A 292 5.95 16.20 20.51
C ASP A 292 5.37 14.92 19.89
N GLU A 293 5.99 13.82 20.22
CA GLU A 293 5.52 12.48 19.84
C GLU A 293 4.07 12.26 20.29
N ASN A 294 3.22 11.75 19.39
CA ASN A 294 1.80 11.52 19.63
C ASN A 294 1.29 10.25 18.94
N ASN A 295 0.75 9.34 19.73
CA ASN A 295 0.23 8.04 19.25
C ASN A 295 -1.28 7.89 19.47
N ASN A 296 -2.04 8.98 19.58
CA ASN A 296 -3.46 8.97 19.96
C ASN A 296 -4.43 8.81 18.78
N ALA A 297 -3.98 8.92 17.53
CA ALA A 297 -4.83 8.74 16.36
C ALA A 297 -5.08 7.25 16.06
N THR A 298 -6.16 6.94 15.36
CA THR A 298 -6.41 5.60 14.84
C THR A 298 -5.29 5.23 13.87
N TYR A 299 -4.72 4.04 14.01
CA TYR A 299 -3.53 3.61 13.22
C TYR A 299 -2.36 4.59 13.26
N ALA A 300 -2.16 5.27 14.39
CA ALA A 300 -1.09 6.25 14.59
C ALA A 300 0.32 5.72 14.26
N TRP A 301 0.50 4.40 14.30
CA TRP A 301 1.77 3.74 13.94
C TRP A 301 2.22 3.99 12.50
N TRP A 302 1.28 4.37 11.59
CA TRP A 302 1.59 4.65 10.18
C TRP A 302 2.16 6.06 9.95
N GLY A 303 1.75 7.03 10.75
CA GLY A 303 2.18 8.42 10.61
C GLY A 303 1.17 9.30 9.89
N ALA A 304 1.58 10.52 9.65
CA ALA A 304 0.82 11.56 8.97
C ALA A 304 1.56 12.06 7.72
N ASN A 305 0.80 12.52 6.72
CA ASN A 305 1.30 13.30 5.61
C ASN A 305 1.18 14.79 5.96
N TYR A 306 2.13 15.59 5.53
CA TYR A 306 2.17 17.02 5.82
C TYR A 306 2.34 17.83 4.54
N ALA A 307 1.99 19.12 4.58
CA ALA A 307 2.24 20.08 3.52
C ALA A 307 2.46 21.48 4.09
N TRP A 308 3.52 22.15 3.65
CA TRP A 308 3.76 23.55 3.99
C TRP A 308 2.71 24.46 3.34
N SER A 309 2.25 25.46 4.09
CA SER A 309 1.49 26.57 3.50
C SER A 309 2.41 27.42 2.60
N PRO A 310 1.90 28.06 1.55
CA PRO A 310 2.71 28.86 0.64
C PRO A 310 3.46 30.03 1.29
N ASP A 311 2.93 30.57 2.36
CA ASP A 311 3.55 31.62 3.18
C ASP A 311 4.63 31.09 4.15
N GLY A 312 4.77 29.78 4.30
CA GLY A 312 5.69 29.15 5.25
C GLY A 312 5.29 29.30 6.73
N GLU A 313 4.12 29.85 7.04
CA GLU A 313 3.68 30.14 8.40
C GLU A 313 2.88 29.01 9.05
N ALA A 314 2.47 28.00 8.25
CA ALA A 314 1.72 26.84 8.74
C ALA A 314 2.10 25.54 8.02
N ILE A 315 1.74 24.42 8.65
CA ILE A 315 1.84 23.10 8.07
C ILE A 315 0.47 22.41 8.20
N ALA A 316 -0.13 22.01 7.09
CA ALA A 316 -1.27 21.10 7.10
C ALA A 316 -0.78 19.69 7.38
N PHE A 317 -1.57 18.92 8.12
CA PHE A 317 -1.34 17.50 8.36
C PHE A 317 -2.59 16.69 8.01
N ALA A 318 -2.37 15.46 7.59
CA ALA A 318 -3.43 14.46 7.41
C ALA A 318 -2.94 13.12 7.91
N ASN A 319 -3.68 12.55 8.85
CA ASN A 319 -3.47 11.21 9.36
C ASN A 319 -4.59 10.26 8.89
N THR A 320 -4.66 9.07 9.43
CA THR A 320 -5.62 8.04 9.01
C THR A 320 -7.07 8.36 9.33
N ASP A 321 -7.36 9.29 10.24
CA ASP A 321 -8.72 9.63 10.70
C ASP A 321 -9.01 11.14 10.77
N GLY A 322 -8.11 11.98 10.26
CA GLY A 322 -8.35 13.41 10.26
C GLY A 322 -7.35 14.27 9.51
N VAL A 323 -7.74 15.52 9.28
CA VAL A 323 -6.93 16.57 8.65
C VAL A 323 -6.96 17.82 9.53
N GLY A 324 -5.85 18.53 9.60
CA GLY A 324 -5.76 19.76 10.37
C GLY A 324 -4.59 20.65 9.98
N VAL A 325 -4.37 21.71 10.74
CA VAL A 325 -3.34 22.73 10.53
C VAL A 325 -2.56 22.98 11.81
N ILE A 326 -1.26 23.15 11.68
CA ILE A 326 -0.32 23.55 12.72
C ILE A 326 0.15 24.96 12.37
N ASP A 327 -0.15 25.96 13.19
CA ASP A 327 0.35 27.32 13.05
C ASP A 327 1.75 27.41 13.65
N LEU A 328 2.70 27.91 12.85
CA LEU A 328 4.10 28.08 13.24
C LEU A 328 4.44 29.49 13.69
N SER A 329 3.56 30.47 13.41
CA SER A 329 3.78 31.91 13.65
C SER A 329 3.50 32.31 15.10
N ALA A 330 2.66 31.55 15.84
CA ALA A 330 2.28 31.82 17.25
C ALA A 330 3.00 30.86 18.21
N PRO A 331 2.97 31.12 19.53
CA PRO A 331 3.26 30.06 20.48
C PRO A 331 2.33 28.89 20.16
N ILE A 332 2.89 27.74 19.79
CA ILE A 332 2.15 26.60 19.27
C ILE A 332 1.12 26.17 20.31
N THR A 333 -0.15 26.48 20.06
CA THR A 333 -1.28 26.15 20.95
C THR A 333 -1.80 24.72 20.70
N GLY A 334 -1.21 23.99 19.77
CA GLY A 334 -1.62 22.68 19.30
C GLY A 334 -2.25 22.72 17.89
N PRO A 335 -2.39 21.57 17.24
CA PRO A 335 -2.96 21.48 15.90
C PRO A 335 -4.47 21.81 15.93
N LEU A 336 -4.93 22.62 14.96
CA LEU A 336 -6.34 22.86 14.68
C LEU A 336 -6.87 21.72 13.82
N GLN A 337 -7.82 20.94 14.32
CA GLN A 337 -8.50 19.91 13.55
C GLN A 337 -9.52 20.54 12.60
N LEU A 338 -9.39 20.31 11.29
CA LEU A 338 -10.32 20.81 10.27
C LEU A 338 -11.41 19.77 9.94
N ALA A 339 -11.06 18.50 9.85
CA ALA A 339 -11.97 17.43 9.52
C ALA A 339 -11.60 16.13 10.24
N SER A 340 -12.63 15.32 10.57
CA SER A 340 -12.47 13.95 11.04
C SER A 340 -13.26 13.01 10.14
N TYR A 341 -12.72 11.83 9.90
CA TYR A 341 -13.34 10.79 9.06
C TYR A 341 -13.04 9.40 9.60
N ALA A 342 -13.76 8.39 9.11
CA ALA A 342 -13.48 7.01 9.49
C ALA A 342 -12.14 6.56 8.89
N ALA A 343 -11.32 5.86 9.68
CA ALA A 343 -10.12 5.23 9.13
C ALA A 343 -10.52 4.13 8.14
N PHE A 344 -9.76 3.99 7.06
CA PHE A 344 -9.92 2.86 6.14
C PHE A 344 -9.36 1.59 6.78
N ASN A 345 -10.04 0.44 6.64
CA ASN A 345 -9.57 -0.84 7.16
C ASN A 345 -8.29 -1.28 6.44
N THR A 346 -7.18 -0.89 7.02
CA THR A 346 -5.88 -1.28 6.53
C THR A 346 -5.49 -2.60 7.16
N ARG A 347 -4.80 -3.42 6.41
CA ARG A 347 -4.21 -4.63 6.96
C ARG A 347 -2.92 -4.26 7.67
N SER A 348 -2.43 -5.12 8.53
CA SER A 348 -1.36 -4.86 9.50
C SER A 348 -0.04 -4.27 8.95
N THR A 349 0.11 -4.12 7.64
CA THR A 349 1.34 -3.67 6.99
C THR A 349 1.30 -2.25 6.43
N TRP A 350 0.13 -1.66 6.27
CA TRP A 350 -0.02 -0.27 5.81
C TRP A 350 -1.33 0.35 6.33
N ALA A 351 -1.43 1.66 6.30
CA ALA A 351 -2.62 2.43 6.58
C ALA A 351 -2.83 3.48 5.50
N TRP A 352 -4.09 3.81 5.20
CA TRP A 352 -4.40 4.88 4.28
C TRP A 352 -4.41 6.23 5.03
N ALA A 353 -3.70 7.21 4.48
CA ALA A 353 -3.76 8.59 4.92
C ALA A 353 -3.69 9.50 3.67
N PRO A 354 -4.55 10.51 3.53
CA PRO A 354 -4.52 11.41 2.40
C PRO A 354 -3.32 12.35 2.46
N THR A 355 -3.01 12.99 1.32
CA THR A 355 -2.04 14.09 1.30
C THR A 355 -2.78 15.40 1.21
N PRO A 356 -2.61 16.33 2.15
CA PRO A 356 -3.21 17.66 2.07
C PRO A 356 -2.49 18.52 1.02
N SER A 357 -3.20 19.43 0.38
CA SER A 357 -2.65 20.36 -0.61
C SER A 357 -3.20 21.76 -0.37
N TRP A 358 -2.32 22.75 -0.21
CA TRP A 358 -2.68 24.13 -0.01
C TRP A 358 -3.02 24.82 -1.32
N SER A 359 -4.03 25.67 -1.31
CA SER A 359 -4.23 26.65 -2.39
C SER A 359 -3.09 27.65 -2.41
N PRO A 360 -2.71 28.20 -3.59
CA PRO A 360 -1.55 29.06 -3.70
C PRO A 360 -1.65 30.37 -2.91
N ASP A 361 -2.87 30.81 -2.54
CA ASP A 361 -3.11 31.94 -1.66
C ASP A 361 -3.04 31.59 -0.15
N GLY A 362 -2.79 30.32 0.20
CA GLY A 362 -2.69 29.84 1.58
C GLY A 362 -4.00 29.88 2.37
N GLN A 363 -5.16 30.09 1.71
CA GLN A 363 -6.45 30.23 2.38
C GLN A 363 -7.22 28.92 2.49
N PHE A 364 -6.95 27.95 1.63
CA PHE A 364 -7.68 26.69 1.56
C PHE A 364 -6.75 25.48 1.50
N ILE A 365 -7.27 24.35 2.00
CA ILE A 365 -6.60 23.06 1.95
C ILE A 365 -7.56 22.08 1.26
N ALA A 366 -7.08 21.42 0.21
CA ALA A 366 -7.77 20.33 -0.45
C ALA A 366 -7.26 18.99 0.09
N PHE A 367 -8.14 18.04 0.30
CA PHE A 367 -7.81 16.70 0.81
C PHE A 367 -8.90 15.69 0.44
N THR A 368 -8.52 14.42 0.45
CA THR A 368 -9.45 13.29 0.31
C THR A 368 -9.88 12.83 1.69
N THR A 369 -11.13 12.42 1.85
CA THR A 369 -11.65 11.80 3.07
C THR A 369 -12.16 10.40 2.78
N HIS A 370 -12.11 9.53 3.77
CA HIS A 370 -12.76 8.24 3.75
C HIS A 370 -14.17 8.36 4.34
N GLY A 371 -15.17 7.94 3.58
CA GLY A 371 -16.58 8.10 3.92
C GLY A 371 -17.18 6.86 4.58
N LYS A 372 -18.23 7.07 5.38
CA LYS A 372 -18.99 6.01 6.04
C LYS A 372 -19.69 5.10 5.04
N SER A 373 -19.85 3.84 5.41
CA SER A 373 -20.59 2.85 4.63
C SER A 373 -22.06 3.24 4.49
N GLN A 374 -22.61 3.05 3.28
CA GLN A 374 -24.05 3.21 3.01
C GLN A 374 -24.78 1.86 2.92
N THR A 375 -24.05 0.74 2.97
CA THR A 375 -24.57 -0.61 2.66
C THR A 375 -24.66 -1.54 3.86
N GLY A 376 -24.50 -1.03 5.10
CA GLY A 376 -24.51 -1.86 6.31
C GLY A 376 -23.22 -2.65 6.55
N ARG A 377 -22.17 -2.44 5.73
CA ARG A 377 -20.81 -2.88 6.04
C ARG A 377 -20.22 -1.99 7.14
N SER A 378 -19.09 -2.38 7.73
CA SER A 378 -18.37 -1.49 8.64
C SER A 378 -17.93 -0.22 7.91
N ASP A 379 -17.80 0.90 8.62
CA ASP A 379 -17.31 2.14 8.02
C ASP A 379 -15.89 1.97 7.47
N GLU A 380 -15.05 1.18 8.13
CA GLU A 380 -13.69 0.90 7.69
C GLU A 380 -13.59 0.08 6.40
N ASP A 381 -14.62 -0.67 6.02
CA ASP A 381 -14.66 -1.49 4.79
C ASP A 381 -15.31 -0.75 3.61
N SER A 382 -15.58 0.52 3.76
CA SER A 382 -16.21 1.34 2.72
C SER A 382 -15.18 1.76 1.68
N GLU A 383 -15.40 1.48 0.41
CA GLU A 383 -14.64 2.06 -0.73
C GLU A 383 -15.16 3.46 -1.11
N ARG A 384 -15.73 4.18 -0.17
CA ARG A 384 -16.25 5.51 -0.43
C ARG A 384 -15.26 6.59 -0.03
N PHE A 385 -14.86 7.37 -1.01
CA PHE A 385 -13.96 8.50 -0.83
C PHE A 385 -14.60 9.76 -1.42
N ASP A 386 -14.37 10.88 -0.78
CA ASP A 386 -14.83 12.20 -1.20
C ASP A 386 -13.66 13.19 -1.15
N VAL A 387 -13.63 14.17 -2.05
CA VAL A 387 -12.66 15.28 -1.99
C VAL A 387 -13.33 16.50 -1.39
N TYR A 388 -12.66 17.09 -0.41
CA TYR A 388 -13.07 18.30 0.29
C TYR A 388 -12.04 19.41 0.12
N VAL A 389 -12.54 20.63 0.27
CA VAL A 389 -11.74 21.83 0.47
C VAL A 389 -12.22 22.49 1.77
N ALA A 390 -11.29 22.80 2.66
CA ALA A 390 -11.57 23.53 3.90
C ALA A 390 -10.77 24.83 3.95
N SER A 391 -11.34 25.86 4.57
CA SER A 391 -10.57 27.08 4.89
C SER A 391 -9.52 26.79 5.97
N ARG A 392 -8.41 27.56 5.96
CA ARG A 392 -7.29 27.43 6.91
C ARG A 392 -7.73 27.50 8.37
N ASP A 393 -8.78 28.30 8.66
CA ASP A 393 -9.35 28.49 10.00
C ASP A 393 -10.45 27.47 10.36
N GLY A 394 -10.81 26.59 9.44
CA GLY A 394 -11.86 25.58 9.63
C GLY A 394 -13.30 26.13 9.56
N ALA A 395 -13.50 27.42 9.29
CA ALA A 395 -14.82 28.03 9.26
C ALA A 395 -15.68 27.56 8.07
N VAL A 396 -15.04 27.19 6.98
CA VAL A 396 -15.70 26.72 5.74
C VAL A 396 -15.16 25.35 5.36
N GLN A 397 -16.06 24.42 5.07
CA GLN A 397 -15.72 23.13 4.48
C GLN A 397 -16.73 22.78 3.38
N VAL A 398 -16.24 22.50 2.19
CA VAL A 398 -17.05 22.18 1.02
C VAL A 398 -16.60 20.85 0.42
N ARG A 399 -17.56 19.98 0.15
CA ARG A 399 -17.32 18.78 -0.63
C ARG A 399 -17.25 19.17 -2.10
N LEU A 400 -16.05 19.05 -2.67
CA LEU A 400 -15.79 19.45 -4.05
C LEU A 400 -16.17 18.36 -5.05
N PHE A 401 -15.93 17.10 -4.67
CA PHE A 401 -16.08 15.98 -5.59
C PHE A 401 -16.58 14.70 -4.89
N ASN A 402 -17.56 14.01 -5.51
CA ASN A 402 -18.18 12.77 -5.01
C ASN A 402 -18.86 12.01 -6.19
N PRO A 403 -18.66 10.67 -6.35
CA PRO A 403 -17.69 9.87 -5.62
C PRO A 403 -16.27 10.08 -6.13
N ALA A 404 -15.32 10.14 -5.21
CA ALA A 404 -13.89 10.12 -5.47
C ALA A 404 -13.33 8.71 -5.31
N GLY A 405 -12.02 8.55 -5.36
CA GLY A 405 -11.35 7.29 -5.08
C GLY A 405 -10.26 7.44 -4.03
N MET A 406 -9.75 6.33 -3.56
CA MET A 406 -8.68 6.26 -2.57
C MET A 406 -7.48 7.13 -2.95
N TRP A 407 -7.14 7.17 -4.24
CA TRP A 407 -6.00 7.90 -4.80
C TRP A 407 -6.40 9.19 -5.53
N SER A 408 -7.59 9.73 -5.26
CA SER A 408 -8.03 11.04 -5.78
C SER A 408 -7.36 12.17 -4.99
N GLU A 409 -6.03 12.21 -5.02
CA GLU A 409 -5.23 13.18 -4.29
C GLU A 409 -5.29 14.55 -4.98
N PRO A 410 -6.00 15.53 -4.39
CA PRO A 410 -6.04 16.87 -4.96
C PRO A 410 -4.67 17.54 -4.85
N ARG A 411 -4.24 18.23 -5.92
CA ARG A 411 -2.99 18.98 -5.98
C ARG A 411 -3.25 20.36 -6.58
N TRP A 412 -3.16 21.38 -5.75
CA TRP A 412 -3.24 22.75 -6.23
C TRP A 412 -2.05 23.12 -7.10
N SER A 413 -2.31 23.91 -8.17
CA SER A 413 -1.24 24.63 -8.85
C SER A 413 -0.57 25.61 -7.88
N ILE A 414 0.68 25.96 -8.13
CA ILE A 414 1.42 26.91 -7.29
C ILE A 414 1.23 28.36 -7.76
N SER A 415 0.53 28.60 -8.86
CA SER A 415 0.23 29.93 -9.41
C SER A 415 -0.94 30.58 -8.67
N ALA A 416 -0.67 31.70 -8.01
CA ALA A 416 -1.71 32.49 -7.35
C ALA A 416 -2.66 33.18 -8.36
N ASP A 417 -2.19 33.48 -9.56
CA ASP A 417 -2.97 34.14 -10.61
C ASP A 417 -3.99 33.20 -11.27
N ASN A 418 -3.69 31.89 -11.23
CA ASN A 418 -4.58 30.86 -11.81
C ASN A 418 -4.62 29.60 -10.91
N PRO A 419 -5.36 29.65 -9.80
CA PRO A 419 -5.43 28.55 -8.84
C PRO A 419 -6.28 27.40 -9.40
N ILE A 420 -5.64 26.46 -10.05
CA ILE A 420 -6.23 25.24 -10.60
C ILE A 420 -5.94 24.06 -9.69
N LEU A 421 -6.94 23.20 -9.50
CA LEU A 421 -6.80 21.95 -8.76
C LEU A 421 -6.71 20.78 -9.73
N ALA A 422 -5.61 20.04 -9.69
CA ALA A 422 -5.48 18.74 -10.33
C ALA A 422 -6.09 17.66 -9.42
N LEU A 423 -6.90 16.79 -10.00
CA LEU A 423 -7.63 15.75 -9.30
C LEU A 423 -7.63 14.46 -10.12
N ALA A 424 -7.25 13.36 -9.51
CA ALA A 424 -7.37 12.05 -10.13
C ALA A 424 -8.75 11.43 -9.82
N GLN A 425 -9.46 11.00 -10.86
CA GLN A 425 -10.75 10.34 -10.73
C GLN A 425 -10.66 8.89 -11.18
N PRO A 426 -11.08 7.93 -10.34
CA PRO A 426 -11.11 6.52 -10.71
C PRO A 426 -12.22 6.23 -11.74
N GLU A 427 -11.97 5.26 -12.62
CA GLU A 427 -12.99 4.72 -13.53
C GLU A 427 -14.06 3.94 -12.76
N GLN A 428 -13.67 3.31 -11.65
CA GLN A 428 -14.53 2.53 -10.75
C GLN A 428 -14.41 3.07 -9.31
N PRO A 429 -15.19 4.08 -8.94
CA PRO A 429 -15.05 4.76 -7.63
C PRO A 429 -15.24 3.87 -6.41
N PHE A 430 -16.06 2.82 -6.51
CA PHE A 430 -16.32 1.88 -5.41
C PHE A 430 -15.40 0.64 -5.40
N GLU A 431 -14.43 0.60 -6.31
CA GLU A 431 -13.32 -0.36 -6.39
C GLU A 431 -12.02 0.40 -6.65
N SER A 432 -11.91 1.57 -6.05
CA SER A 432 -10.93 2.59 -6.39
C SER A 432 -9.49 2.18 -6.07
N SER A 433 -9.28 1.25 -5.14
CA SER A 433 -7.96 0.70 -4.79
C SER A 433 -7.28 -0.01 -5.97
N GLN A 434 -8.06 -0.56 -6.90
CA GLN A 434 -7.60 -1.30 -8.09
C GLN A 434 -7.95 -0.61 -9.41
N SER A 435 -8.62 0.51 -9.35
CA SER A 435 -9.08 1.25 -10.53
C SER A 435 -7.94 1.95 -11.26
N ARG A 436 -8.16 2.24 -12.54
CA ARG A 436 -7.38 3.25 -13.27
C ARG A 436 -7.96 4.62 -13.00
N TYR A 437 -7.12 5.65 -13.11
CA TYR A 437 -7.47 7.02 -12.81
C TYR A 437 -7.27 7.94 -14.01
N ALA A 438 -8.26 8.77 -14.29
CA ALA A 438 -8.13 9.88 -15.21
C ALA A 438 -7.80 11.16 -14.44
N LEU A 439 -6.93 12.02 -14.99
CA LEU A 439 -6.57 13.30 -14.40
C LEU A 439 -7.51 14.39 -14.92
N PHE A 440 -8.09 15.11 -13.99
CA PHE A 440 -8.94 16.27 -14.26
C PHE A 440 -8.32 17.54 -13.69
N LEU A 441 -8.58 18.64 -14.33
CA LEU A 441 -8.36 19.98 -13.80
C LEU A 441 -9.69 20.64 -13.51
N ILE A 442 -9.75 21.38 -12.40
CA ILE A 442 -10.95 22.01 -11.87
C ILE A 442 -10.56 23.40 -11.37
N ASP A 443 -11.35 24.40 -11.64
CA ASP A 443 -11.16 25.73 -11.06
C ASP A 443 -11.46 25.70 -9.54
N ARG A 444 -11.00 26.73 -8.84
CA ARG A 444 -11.12 26.85 -7.37
C ARG A 444 -12.55 26.68 -6.86
N ASP A 445 -13.55 27.13 -7.61
CA ASP A 445 -14.97 27.06 -7.27
C ASP A 445 -15.65 25.73 -7.66
N GLY A 446 -14.89 24.78 -8.22
CA GLY A 446 -15.39 23.51 -8.71
C GLY A 446 -15.94 23.55 -10.14
N SER A 447 -15.91 24.70 -10.80
CA SER A 447 -16.32 24.87 -12.20
C SER A 447 -15.23 24.43 -13.19
N ASN A 448 -15.54 24.50 -14.48
CA ASN A 448 -14.63 24.25 -15.60
C ASN A 448 -13.87 22.92 -15.53
N ARG A 449 -14.49 21.91 -14.93
CA ARG A 449 -13.90 20.58 -14.84
C ARG A 449 -13.64 20.00 -16.22
N ARG A 450 -12.38 19.65 -16.49
CA ARG A 450 -11.96 19.05 -17.75
C ARG A 450 -10.97 17.92 -17.53
N ARG A 451 -11.10 16.85 -18.31
CA ARG A 451 -10.14 15.76 -18.34
C ARG A 451 -8.92 16.19 -19.17
N VAL A 452 -7.73 16.04 -18.60
CA VAL A 452 -6.46 16.33 -19.27
C VAL A 452 -5.62 15.09 -19.54
N PHE A 453 -5.88 13.97 -18.82
CA PHE A 453 -5.21 12.71 -19.07
C PHE A 453 -6.13 11.53 -18.68
N PRO A 454 -6.14 10.39 -19.43
CA PRO A 454 -5.54 10.25 -20.75
C PRO A 454 -6.28 11.09 -21.81
N SER A 455 -5.60 11.42 -22.89
CA SER A 455 -6.24 12.02 -24.05
C SER A 455 -6.99 10.94 -24.85
N GLY A 456 -8.22 11.23 -25.27
CA GLY A 456 -9.05 10.31 -26.04
C GLY A 456 -9.37 9.00 -25.29
N ASP A 457 -9.25 7.86 -25.98
CA ASP A 457 -9.53 6.52 -25.47
C ASP A 457 -8.31 5.83 -24.82
N GLY A 458 -7.30 6.59 -24.43
CA GLY A 458 -6.11 6.09 -23.76
C GLY A 458 -6.42 5.49 -22.39
N LEU A 459 -5.50 4.65 -21.89
CA LEU A 459 -5.62 4.05 -20.57
C LEU A 459 -5.26 5.06 -19.47
N GLY A 460 -6.03 5.08 -18.38
CA GLY A 460 -5.77 5.90 -17.20
C GLY A 460 -4.52 5.47 -16.41
N LEU A 461 -4.14 6.28 -15.42
CA LEU A 461 -3.05 6.04 -14.48
C LEU A 461 -3.36 4.83 -13.59
N LEU A 462 -2.34 4.08 -13.21
CA LEU A 462 -2.45 2.96 -12.28
C LEU A 462 -2.09 3.41 -10.85
N GLY A 463 -2.85 2.95 -9.87
CA GLY A 463 -2.58 3.20 -8.45
C GLY A 463 -2.61 4.68 -8.10
N ARG A 464 -1.75 5.07 -7.17
CA ARG A 464 -1.61 6.46 -6.70
C ARG A 464 -0.95 7.31 -7.79
N PRO A 465 -1.62 8.34 -8.33
CA PRO A 465 -1.04 9.23 -9.31
C PRO A 465 0.15 10.00 -8.72
N ASP A 466 1.28 9.94 -9.42
CA ASP A 466 2.50 10.62 -9.01
C ASP A 466 2.74 11.79 -9.97
N LEU A 467 2.48 12.99 -9.47
CA LEU A 467 2.47 14.22 -10.28
C LEU A 467 2.99 15.43 -9.50
N ASP A 468 3.51 16.40 -10.24
CA ASP A 468 3.85 17.72 -9.70
C ASP A 468 3.60 18.84 -10.72
N TRP A 469 3.43 20.08 -10.23
CA TRP A 469 3.18 21.26 -11.04
C TRP A 469 4.47 21.98 -11.45
N SER A 470 4.46 22.57 -12.64
CA SER A 470 5.52 23.52 -13.05
C SER A 470 5.49 24.78 -12.19
N PRO A 471 6.63 25.51 -12.08
CA PRO A 471 6.74 26.74 -11.29
C PRO A 471 5.70 27.81 -11.62
N ASP A 472 5.30 27.90 -12.89
CA ASP A 472 4.30 28.84 -13.38
C ASP A 472 2.86 28.32 -13.32
N GLY A 473 2.66 27.05 -12.92
CA GLY A 473 1.35 26.40 -12.89
C GLY A 473 0.77 26.10 -14.28
N ALA A 474 1.55 26.24 -15.35
CA ALA A 474 1.08 26.03 -16.72
C ALA A 474 1.15 24.56 -17.16
N GLN A 475 1.96 23.75 -16.52
CA GLN A 475 2.18 22.35 -16.88
C GLN A 475 2.18 21.44 -15.65
N LEU A 476 1.94 20.15 -15.89
CA LEU A 476 2.10 19.08 -14.93
C LEU A 476 3.14 18.08 -15.45
N VAL A 477 4.00 17.60 -14.57
CA VAL A 477 4.77 16.39 -14.81
C VAL A 477 4.07 15.22 -14.12
N ILE A 478 3.90 14.11 -14.83
CA ILE A 478 3.32 12.89 -14.29
C ILE A 478 4.20 11.68 -14.57
N THR A 479 4.10 10.66 -13.71
CA THR A 479 4.58 9.32 -14.06
C THR A 479 3.43 8.53 -14.68
N TYR A 480 3.57 8.10 -15.91
CA TYR A 480 2.59 7.25 -16.58
C TYR A 480 3.04 5.80 -16.59
N GLN A 481 2.32 4.98 -15.83
CA GLN A 481 2.61 3.57 -15.64
C GLN A 481 1.88 2.75 -16.72
N THR A 482 2.65 2.06 -17.54
CA THR A 482 2.10 1.16 -18.58
C THR A 482 2.08 -0.30 -18.16
N ARG A 483 2.72 -0.63 -17.05
CA ARG A 483 2.86 -2.00 -16.54
C ARG A 483 2.35 -2.10 -15.10
N PRO A 484 1.87 -3.29 -14.67
CA PRO A 484 1.56 -3.53 -13.26
C PRO A 484 2.77 -3.26 -12.37
N SER A 485 2.51 -2.89 -11.12
CA SER A 485 3.58 -2.71 -10.12
C SER A 485 4.31 -4.03 -9.86
N VAL A 486 5.61 -3.92 -9.62
CA VAL A 486 6.40 -4.99 -9.00
C VAL A 486 6.59 -4.58 -7.54
N ASP A 487 6.28 -5.46 -6.61
CA ASP A 487 6.35 -5.21 -5.16
C ASP A 487 5.55 -3.98 -4.67
N GLY A 488 4.41 -3.70 -5.32
CA GLY A 488 3.55 -2.56 -4.97
C GLY A 488 4.07 -1.19 -5.41
N VAL A 489 5.24 -1.13 -6.07
CA VAL A 489 5.82 0.11 -6.57
C VAL A 489 5.44 0.30 -8.04
N TYR A 490 4.72 1.37 -8.33
CA TYR A 490 4.38 1.76 -9.69
C TYR A 490 5.52 2.58 -10.30
N GLN A 491 5.94 2.18 -11.49
CA GLN A 491 7.00 2.84 -12.26
C GLN A 491 6.54 3.03 -13.70
N GLY A 492 7.06 4.03 -14.38
CA GLY A 492 6.69 4.30 -15.76
C GLY A 492 7.64 5.30 -16.42
N ASP A 493 7.11 6.09 -17.33
CA ASP A 493 7.81 7.18 -17.98
C ASP A 493 7.25 8.54 -17.57
N LEU A 494 8.06 9.58 -17.65
CA LEU A 494 7.62 10.95 -17.40
C LEU A 494 6.93 11.52 -18.63
N TYR A 495 5.83 12.18 -18.37
CA TYR A 495 5.06 12.95 -19.35
C TYR A 495 4.81 14.35 -18.83
N LEU A 496 4.89 15.34 -19.72
CA LEU A 496 4.36 16.68 -19.49
C LEU A 496 2.94 16.77 -20.00
N ILE A 497 2.09 17.44 -19.24
CA ILE A 497 0.72 17.78 -19.64
C ILE A 497 0.60 19.30 -19.60
N ASP A 498 0.25 19.90 -20.72
CA ASP A 498 -0.12 21.31 -20.78
C ASP A 498 -1.47 21.53 -20.13
N ALA A 499 -1.52 22.36 -19.09
CA ALA A 499 -2.71 22.54 -18.29
C ALA A 499 -3.84 23.26 -19.08
N ALA A 500 -3.54 24.10 -20.04
CA ALA A 500 -4.55 24.83 -20.82
C ALA A 500 -5.17 23.95 -21.92
N THR A 501 -4.33 23.23 -22.66
CA THR A 501 -4.75 22.48 -23.87
C THR A 501 -4.98 20.99 -23.63
N GLY A 502 -4.41 20.42 -22.55
CA GLY A 502 -4.36 18.96 -22.33
C GLY A 502 -3.36 18.26 -23.27
N GLY A 503 -2.49 19.03 -23.94
CA GLY A 503 -1.41 18.48 -24.77
C GLY A 503 -0.45 17.64 -23.93
N VAL A 504 -0.12 16.42 -24.42
CA VAL A 504 0.71 15.45 -23.69
C VAL A 504 2.01 15.24 -24.44
N GLN A 505 3.15 15.32 -23.75
CA GLN A 505 4.48 15.13 -24.31
C GLN A 505 5.32 14.21 -23.44
N GLN A 506 5.85 13.13 -24.03
CA GLN A 506 6.70 12.18 -23.33
C GLN A 506 8.12 12.75 -23.14
N LEU A 507 8.66 12.63 -21.91
CA LEU A 507 10.01 13.08 -21.57
C LEU A 507 11.03 11.95 -21.50
N THR A 508 10.60 10.72 -21.19
CA THR A 508 11.49 9.56 -20.96
C THR A 508 10.89 8.28 -21.52
N THR A 509 11.71 7.23 -21.64
CA THR A 509 11.32 5.93 -22.23
C THR A 509 11.90 4.72 -21.52
N ASP A 510 12.50 4.90 -20.36
CA ASP A 510 13.14 3.82 -19.60
C ASP A 510 12.16 3.00 -18.74
N GLY A 511 10.93 3.46 -18.58
CA GLY A 511 9.85 2.71 -17.91
C GLY A 511 10.07 2.43 -16.42
N ALA A 512 11.12 3.03 -15.82
CA ALA A 512 11.57 2.74 -14.46
C ALA A 512 11.46 3.95 -13.52
N ILE A 513 10.68 4.97 -13.90
CA ILE A 513 10.64 6.25 -13.21
C ILE A 513 9.46 6.34 -12.26
N ARG A 514 9.71 7.01 -11.12
CA ARG A 514 8.71 7.37 -10.11
C ARG A 514 9.10 8.66 -9.40
N SER A 515 8.18 9.22 -8.65
CA SER A 515 8.36 10.35 -7.73
C SER A 515 8.92 11.61 -8.41
N PRO A 516 8.31 12.11 -9.52
CA PRO A 516 8.73 13.36 -10.09
C PRO A 516 8.49 14.52 -9.12
N ARG A 517 9.45 15.43 -9.06
CA ARG A 517 9.35 16.69 -8.33
C ARG A 517 9.84 17.81 -9.24
N TRP A 518 9.10 18.90 -9.26
CA TRP A 518 9.43 20.07 -10.03
C TRP A 518 9.80 21.23 -9.10
N SER A 519 10.89 21.96 -9.38
CA SER A 519 11.25 23.15 -8.60
C SER A 519 10.15 24.19 -8.67
N ARG A 520 9.93 24.88 -7.56
CA ARG A 520 8.86 25.88 -7.41
C ARG A 520 9.29 27.26 -7.87
#